data_37d53f0c6dbd3c5378144459c98c9166
#
_entry.id   37d53f0c6dbd3c5378144459c98c9166
#
_cell.length_a   1.000
_cell.length_b   1.000
_cell.length_c   1.000
_cell.angle_alpha   90.00
_cell.angle_beta   90.00
_cell.angle_gamma   90.00
#
_symmetry.space_group_name_H-M   'P 1'
#
loop_
_entity.id
_entity.type
_entity.pdbx_description
1 polymer ?
#
loop_
_entity_poly.entity_id
_entity_poly.type
_entity_poly.pdbx_seq_one_letter_code
_entity_poly.pdbx_strand_id
1 'polypeptide(L)'
;MLFRSRSERVWCIDNSERMVEVGTELAKKNGLANLTYKLGDIEAVPLPDKSVDLAILSQALHHANHPQTAVNEAFRILKPGGQVLILDLAEHNYEKAHEQFGDLWLGFKESALHGFLKKAGFTKAEVTAVSREANEPHFETLLASGVKGGR
;
A
#
# COMPACT_ATOMS: atom_id res chain seq x y z
N MET A 1 -1.24 -10.07 -10.82
CA MET A 1 -1.70 -10.55 -12.13
C MET A 1 -3.16 -11.00 -12.16
N LEU A 2 -3.66 -11.71 -11.17
CA LEU A 2 -5.07 -12.10 -11.08
C LEU A 2 -6.05 -10.93 -10.87
N PHE A 3 -5.58 -9.82 -10.31
CA PHE A 3 -6.35 -8.60 -10.11
C PHE A 3 -6.81 -7.93 -11.41
N ARG A 4 -5.98 -7.97 -12.46
CA ARG A 4 -6.19 -7.30 -13.74
C ARG A 4 -7.42 -7.77 -14.50
N SER A 5 -7.71 -9.05 -14.42
CA SER A 5 -8.80 -9.66 -15.19
C SER A 5 -10.17 -9.54 -14.52
N ARG A 6 -10.22 -9.12 -13.25
CA ARG A 6 -11.45 -9.06 -12.45
C ARG A 6 -11.84 -7.67 -11.97
N SER A 7 -10.96 -6.67 -12.15
CA SER A 7 -11.23 -5.29 -11.75
C SER A 7 -11.66 -4.46 -12.96
N GLU A 8 -12.74 -3.71 -12.82
CA GLU A 8 -13.21 -2.81 -13.88
C GLU A 8 -12.22 -1.65 -14.08
N ARG A 9 -11.70 -1.11 -13.01
CA ARG A 9 -10.72 -0.01 -13.04
C ARG A 9 -9.68 -0.17 -11.94
N VAL A 10 -8.43 0.09 -12.29
CA VAL A 10 -7.30 0.09 -11.35
C VAL A 10 -6.57 1.43 -11.44
N TRP A 11 -6.45 2.10 -10.31
CA TRP A 11 -5.64 3.30 -10.15
C TRP A 11 -4.29 2.92 -9.52
N CYS A 12 -3.20 3.29 -10.20
CA CYS A 12 -1.85 3.14 -9.66
C CYS A 12 -1.33 4.52 -9.28
N ILE A 13 -1.12 4.76 -8.00
CA ILE A 13 -0.65 6.04 -7.48
C ILE A 13 0.84 5.91 -7.16
N ASP A 14 1.64 6.80 -7.69
CA ASP A 14 3.08 6.89 -7.42
C ASP A 14 3.50 8.35 -7.31
N ASN A 15 4.45 8.65 -6.44
CA ASN A 15 4.96 10.01 -6.26
C ASN A 15 6.13 10.36 -7.21
N SER A 16 6.54 9.44 -8.05
CA SER A 16 7.58 9.62 -9.05
C SER A 16 6.98 9.80 -10.45
N GLU A 17 7.18 10.96 -11.06
CA GLU A 17 6.77 11.22 -12.44
C GLU A 17 7.32 10.15 -13.41
N ARG A 18 8.60 9.78 -13.23
CA ARG A 18 9.23 8.75 -14.03
C ARG A 18 8.52 7.39 -13.91
N MET A 19 8.14 7.00 -12.70
CA MET A 19 7.42 5.73 -12.47
C MET A 19 6.03 5.76 -13.09
N VAL A 20 5.36 6.91 -13.03
CA VAL A 20 4.06 7.10 -13.69
C VAL A 20 4.18 6.99 -15.21
N GLU A 21 5.21 7.60 -15.80
CA GLU A 21 5.49 7.50 -17.24
C GLU A 21 5.77 6.04 -17.66
N VAL A 22 6.74 5.41 -17.00
CA VAL A 22 7.13 4.02 -17.30
C VAL A 22 5.94 3.06 -17.12
N GLY A 23 5.20 3.21 -16.04
CA GLY A 23 4.02 2.40 -15.77
C GLY A 23 2.93 2.59 -16.82
N THR A 24 2.69 3.82 -17.24
CA THR A 24 1.71 4.15 -18.30
C THR A 24 2.10 3.50 -19.62
N GLU A 25 3.38 3.60 -20.01
CA GLU A 25 3.89 2.98 -21.24
C GLU A 25 3.77 1.45 -21.19
N LEU A 26 4.14 0.83 -20.06
CA LEU A 26 4.03 -0.62 -19.89
C LEU A 26 2.57 -1.09 -19.92
N ALA A 27 1.68 -0.35 -19.30
CA ALA A 27 0.24 -0.64 -19.33
C ALA A 27 -0.29 -0.61 -20.77
N LYS A 28 0.08 0.41 -21.54
CA LYS A 28 -0.29 0.55 -22.95
C LYS A 28 0.30 -0.57 -23.80
N LYS A 29 1.59 -0.86 -23.63
CA LYS A 29 2.30 -1.93 -24.35
C LYS A 29 1.68 -3.31 -24.12
N ASN A 30 1.18 -3.55 -22.90
CA ASN A 30 0.58 -4.83 -22.52
C ASN A 30 -0.95 -4.86 -22.67
N GLY A 31 -1.55 -3.85 -23.28
CA GLY A 31 -3.00 -3.81 -23.54
C GLY A 31 -3.86 -3.70 -22.27
N LEU A 32 -3.35 -3.04 -21.22
CA LEU A 32 -4.01 -2.89 -19.92
C LEU A 32 -4.90 -1.65 -19.89
N ALA A 33 -6.00 -1.67 -20.64
CA ALA A 33 -6.87 -0.52 -20.80
C ALA A 33 -7.58 -0.07 -19.49
N ASN A 34 -7.73 -0.97 -18.53
CA ASN A 34 -8.36 -0.68 -17.25
C ASN A 34 -7.40 -0.12 -16.18
N LEU A 35 -6.11 0.00 -16.51
CA LEU A 35 -5.06 0.46 -15.62
C LEU A 35 -4.70 1.92 -15.92
N THR A 36 -4.75 2.79 -14.92
CA THR A 36 -4.38 4.20 -15.05
C THR A 36 -3.36 4.55 -13.96
N TYR A 37 -2.20 5.05 -14.38
CA TYR A 37 -1.21 5.63 -13.48
C TYR A 37 -1.50 7.10 -13.21
N LYS A 38 -1.34 7.53 -11.97
CA LYS A 38 -1.56 8.90 -11.54
C LYS A 38 -0.47 9.33 -10.57
N LEU A 39 0.10 10.51 -10.81
CA LEU A 39 1.04 11.12 -9.88
C LEU A 39 0.31 11.50 -8.59
N GLY A 40 0.84 11.11 -7.45
CA GLY A 40 0.26 11.46 -6.16
C GLY A 40 1.04 10.88 -4.99
N ASP A 41 0.69 11.36 -3.82
CA ASP A 41 1.27 10.93 -2.55
C ASP A 41 0.26 10.02 -1.82
N ILE A 42 0.75 8.95 -1.20
CA ILE A 42 -0.10 8.06 -0.39
C ILE A 42 -0.66 8.74 0.86
N GLU A 43 -0.04 9.85 1.30
CA GLU A 43 -0.52 10.69 2.40
C GLU A 43 -1.53 11.76 1.95
N ALA A 44 -1.74 11.92 0.64
CA ALA A 44 -2.71 12.83 0.03
C ALA A 44 -3.18 12.26 -1.31
N VAL A 45 -3.89 11.15 -1.26
CA VAL A 45 -4.27 10.38 -2.45
C VAL A 45 -5.20 11.19 -3.35
N PRO A 46 -4.86 11.38 -4.66
CA PRO A 46 -5.64 12.20 -5.57
C PRO A 46 -6.87 11.45 -6.12
N LEU A 47 -7.67 10.89 -5.23
CA LEU A 47 -8.94 10.22 -5.51
C LEU A 47 -10.00 10.73 -4.54
N PRO A 48 -11.27 10.78 -4.98
CA PRO A 48 -12.37 11.20 -4.11
C PRO A 48 -12.60 10.23 -2.94
N ASP A 49 -13.29 10.72 -1.91
CA ASP A 49 -13.79 9.88 -0.82
C ASP A 49 -14.70 8.78 -1.38
N LYS A 50 -14.65 7.61 -0.78
CA LYS A 50 -15.56 6.49 -1.09
C LYS A 50 -15.62 6.17 -2.58
N SER A 51 -14.46 6.12 -3.24
CA SER A 51 -14.35 5.93 -4.69
C SER A 51 -13.85 4.56 -5.13
N VAL A 52 -13.27 3.77 -4.21
CA VAL A 52 -12.67 2.48 -4.53
C VAL A 52 -13.18 1.38 -3.59
N ASP A 53 -13.15 0.14 -4.08
CA ASP A 53 -13.60 -1.03 -3.32
C ASP A 53 -12.44 -1.71 -2.58
N LEU A 54 -11.22 -1.53 -3.08
CA LEU A 54 -10.01 -2.12 -2.54
C LEU A 54 -8.87 -1.10 -2.64
N ALA A 55 -8.12 -0.94 -1.56
CA ALA A 55 -6.88 -0.17 -1.51
C ALA A 55 -5.72 -1.11 -1.15
N ILE A 56 -4.63 -1.04 -1.91
CA ILE A 56 -3.42 -1.83 -1.66
C ILE A 56 -2.24 -0.88 -1.50
N LEU A 57 -1.57 -0.95 -0.34
CA LEU A 57 -0.28 -0.31 -0.12
C LEU A 57 0.79 -1.41 -0.12
N SER A 58 1.54 -1.51 -1.22
CA SER A 58 2.56 -2.53 -1.38
C SER A 58 3.95 -1.90 -1.31
N GLN A 59 4.70 -2.22 -0.27
CA GLN A 59 6.06 -1.71 -0.03
C GLN A 59 6.14 -0.17 -0.07
N ALA A 60 5.11 0.49 0.38
CA ALA A 60 4.98 1.96 0.32
C ALA A 60 5.01 2.62 1.69
N LEU A 61 4.50 1.94 2.71
CA LEU A 61 4.30 2.56 4.02
C LEU A 61 5.62 2.91 4.72
N HIS A 62 6.68 2.11 4.54
CA HIS A 62 8.00 2.39 5.12
C HIS A 62 8.72 3.59 4.47
N HIS A 63 8.20 4.11 3.37
CA HIS A 63 8.66 5.37 2.76
C HIS A 63 7.80 6.58 3.15
N ALA A 64 6.70 6.40 3.83
CA ALA A 64 5.81 7.49 4.23
C ALA A 64 6.40 8.33 5.37
N ASN A 65 6.28 9.66 5.27
CA ASN A 65 6.66 10.55 6.38
C ASN A 65 5.77 10.30 7.61
N HIS A 66 4.47 10.09 7.37
CA HIS A 66 3.46 9.84 8.39
C HIS A 66 2.62 8.61 8.02
N PRO A 67 3.06 7.40 8.40
CA PRO A 67 2.36 6.16 8.04
C PRO A 67 0.87 6.15 8.42
N GLN A 68 0.53 6.71 9.58
CA GLN A 68 -0.87 6.81 10.00
C GLN A 68 -1.71 7.63 9.01
N THR A 69 -1.17 8.71 8.45
CA THR A 69 -1.85 9.54 7.46
C THR A 69 -2.12 8.74 6.18
N ALA A 70 -1.15 7.96 5.72
CA ALA A 70 -1.34 7.08 4.55
C ALA A 70 -2.46 6.05 4.76
N VAL A 71 -2.51 5.44 5.94
CA VAL A 71 -3.58 4.49 6.29
C VAL A 71 -4.94 5.19 6.41
N ASN A 72 -4.98 6.41 6.94
CA ASN A 72 -6.20 7.23 6.98
C ASN A 72 -6.69 7.58 5.57
N GLU A 73 -5.79 7.89 4.65
CA GLU A 73 -6.13 8.15 3.24
C GLU A 73 -6.72 6.90 2.56
N ALA A 74 -6.14 5.72 2.81
CA ALA A 74 -6.72 4.46 2.33
C ALA A 74 -8.16 4.27 2.86
N PHE A 75 -8.40 4.59 4.13
CA PHE A 75 -9.74 4.56 4.70
C PHE A 75 -10.69 5.56 4.03
N ARG A 76 -10.23 6.79 3.80
CA ARG A 76 -11.03 7.85 3.17
C ARG A 76 -11.53 7.46 1.79
N ILE A 77 -10.63 6.96 0.92
CA ILE A 77 -10.98 6.63 -0.47
C ILE A 77 -11.80 5.36 -0.62
N LEU A 78 -11.80 4.48 0.38
CA LEU A 78 -12.59 3.25 0.36
C LEU A 78 -14.08 3.53 0.54
N LYS A 79 -14.88 2.84 -0.25
CA LYS A 79 -16.33 2.75 -0.04
C LYS A 79 -16.63 1.98 1.25
N PRO A 80 -17.81 2.22 1.89
CA PRO A 80 -18.28 1.33 2.96
C PRO A 80 -18.28 -0.13 2.51
N GLY A 81 -17.75 -1.03 3.34
CA GLY A 81 -17.54 -2.44 3.01
C GLY A 81 -16.25 -2.74 2.25
N GLY A 82 -15.53 -1.71 1.81
CA GLY A 82 -14.25 -1.86 1.14
C GLY A 82 -13.14 -2.37 2.05
N GLN A 83 -12.08 -2.87 1.46
CA GLN A 83 -10.99 -3.53 2.15
C GLN A 83 -9.65 -2.85 1.86
N VAL A 84 -8.78 -2.78 2.86
CA VAL A 84 -7.37 -2.41 2.69
C VAL A 84 -6.48 -3.63 2.84
N LEU A 85 -5.44 -3.69 2.01
CA LEU A 85 -4.33 -4.62 2.14
C LEU A 85 -3.03 -3.80 2.22
N ILE A 86 -2.20 -4.09 3.22
CA ILE A 86 -0.89 -3.48 3.40
C ILE A 86 0.15 -4.60 3.38
N LEU A 87 1.04 -4.55 2.40
CA LEU A 87 2.21 -5.42 2.32
C LEU A 87 3.42 -4.56 2.63
N ASP A 88 4.09 -4.83 3.73
CA ASP A 88 5.26 -4.06 4.13
C ASP A 88 6.25 -4.91 4.95
N LEU A 89 7.41 -4.33 5.23
CA LEU A 89 8.47 -5.01 5.95
C LEU A 89 8.16 -5.14 7.44
N ALA A 90 8.42 -6.32 8.00
CA ALA A 90 8.54 -6.47 9.44
C ALA A 90 9.73 -5.67 9.95
N GLU A 91 9.65 -5.20 11.19
CA GLU A 91 10.74 -4.44 11.82
C GLU A 91 12.06 -5.21 11.73
N HIS A 92 13.11 -4.52 11.31
CA HIS A 92 14.46 -5.05 11.16
C HIS A 92 15.49 -4.03 11.64
N ASN A 93 16.74 -4.44 11.76
CA ASN A 93 17.85 -3.60 12.22
C ASN A 93 18.90 -3.32 11.13
N TYR A 94 18.55 -3.50 9.86
CA TYR A 94 19.44 -3.21 8.74
C TYR A 94 19.44 -1.70 8.42
N GLU A 95 20.21 -0.93 9.17
CA GLU A 95 20.25 0.53 9.09
C GLU A 95 20.67 1.07 7.72
N LYS A 96 21.46 0.31 6.96
CA LYS A 96 21.84 0.68 5.58
C LYS A 96 20.65 0.81 4.63
N ALA A 97 19.48 0.31 4.99
CA ALA A 97 18.27 0.46 4.21
C ALA A 97 17.89 1.94 4.00
N HIS A 98 18.18 2.81 4.97
CA HIS A 98 17.97 4.24 4.82
C HIS A 98 18.76 4.82 3.65
N GLU A 99 20.02 4.43 3.49
CA GLU A 99 20.91 4.93 2.45
C GLU A 99 20.72 4.21 1.12
N GLN A 100 20.54 2.88 1.15
CA GLN A 100 20.50 2.06 -0.06
C GLN A 100 19.12 2.07 -0.75
N PHE A 101 18.05 2.16 0.03
CA PHE A 101 16.67 2.04 -0.49
C PHE A 101 15.82 3.29 -0.23
N GLY A 102 16.34 4.27 0.51
CA GLY A 102 15.59 5.47 0.88
C GLY A 102 14.48 5.20 1.89
N ASP A 103 14.60 4.14 2.66
CA ASP A 103 13.60 3.76 3.68
C ASP A 103 13.60 4.80 4.80
N LEU A 104 12.45 5.35 5.14
CA LEU A 104 12.27 6.23 6.30
C LEU A 104 12.07 5.42 7.58
N TRP A 105 11.47 4.24 7.46
CA TRP A 105 11.20 3.31 8.55
C TRP A 105 11.88 1.98 8.28
N LEU A 106 12.48 1.39 9.31
CA LEU A 106 13.07 0.06 9.24
C LEU A 106 12.03 -1.03 9.48
N GLY A 107 10.95 -1.00 8.69
CA GLY A 107 9.82 -1.88 8.84
C GLY A 107 8.94 -1.54 10.04
N PHE A 108 7.99 -2.41 10.33
CA PHE A 108 6.98 -2.20 11.36
C PHE A 108 6.78 -3.44 12.20
N LYS A 109 6.46 -3.25 13.47
CA LYS A 109 5.92 -4.31 14.32
C LYS A 109 4.50 -4.63 13.89
N GLU A 110 4.08 -5.88 14.04
CA GLU A 110 2.68 -6.28 13.78
C GLU A 110 1.70 -5.42 14.57
N SER A 111 2.03 -5.13 15.84
CA SER A 111 1.23 -4.27 16.71
C SER A 111 1.09 -2.84 16.19
N ALA A 112 2.13 -2.31 15.53
CA ALA A 112 2.09 -0.97 14.93
C ALA A 112 1.14 -0.92 13.74
N LEU A 113 1.23 -1.88 12.82
CA LEU A 113 0.32 -1.99 11.68
C LEU A 113 -1.13 -2.17 12.13
N HIS A 114 -1.35 -3.03 13.12
CA HIS A 114 -2.67 -3.22 13.73
C HIS A 114 -3.20 -1.93 14.33
N GLY A 115 -2.35 -1.17 15.02
CA GLY A 115 -2.68 0.13 15.60
C GLY A 115 -3.06 1.17 14.54
N PHE A 116 -2.33 1.25 13.42
CA PHE A 116 -2.67 2.14 12.32
C PHE A 116 -4.05 1.85 11.73
N LEU A 117 -4.36 0.57 11.52
CA LEU A 117 -5.65 0.13 11.01
C LEU A 117 -6.78 0.52 11.97
N LYS A 118 -6.64 0.24 13.26
CA LYS A 118 -7.65 0.57 14.27
C LYS A 118 -7.88 2.08 14.38
N LYS A 119 -6.81 2.88 14.45
CA LYS A 119 -6.90 4.34 14.52
C LYS A 119 -7.56 4.95 13.28
N ALA A 120 -7.37 4.38 12.11
CA ALA A 120 -8.02 4.83 10.88
C ALA A 120 -9.53 4.50 10.86
N GLY A 121 -9.98 3.56 11.67
CA GLY A 121 -11.38 3.15 11.76
C GLY A 121 -11.71 1.81 11.13
N PHE A 122 -10.70 1.06 10.69
CA PHE A 122 -10.91 -0.28 10.13
C PHE A 122 -11.34 -1.28 11.20
N THR A 123 -12.24 -2.17 10.81
CA THR A 123 -12.66 -3.34 11.59
C THR A 123 -12.02 -4.60 11.01
N LYS A 124 -12.10 -5.72 11.74
CA LYS A 124 -11.50 -7.01 11.33
C LYS A 124 -10.03 -6.88 10.94
N ALA A 125 -9.29 -6.06 11.70
CA ALA A 125 -7.87 -5.84 11.46
C ALA A 125 -7.08 -7.11 11.79
N GLU A 126 -6.32 -7.58 10.81
CA GLU A 126 -5.46 -8.76 10.91
C GLU A 126 -4.07 -8.42 10.38
N VAL A 127 -3.04 -8.95 11.04
CA VAL A 127 -1.65 -8.83 10.60
C VAL A 127 -0.98 -10.18 10.69
N THR A 128 -0.31 -10.62 9.61
CA THR A 128 0.37 -11.91 9.56
C THR A 128 1.65 -11.82 8.73
N ALA A 129 2.67 -12.59 9.10
CA ALA A 129 3.87 -12.76 8.29
C ALA A 129 3.57 -13.71 7.11
N VAL A 130 3.92 -13.28 5.90
CA VAL A 130 3.59 -14.02 4.67
C VAL A 130 4.80 -14.50 3.90
N SER A 131 5.96 -13.89 4.07
CA SER A 131 7.19 -14.33 3.42
C SER A 131 8.43 -13.87 4.16
N ARG A 132 9.55 -14.58 3.93
CA ARG A 132 10.87 -14.20 4.39
C ARG A 132 11.87 -14.46 3.26
N GLU A 133 12.74 -13.49 3.00
CA GLU A 133 13.77 -13.62 1.99
C GLU A 133 14.84 -14.67 2.40
N ALA A 134 15.27 -15.46 1.44
CA ALA A 134 16.29 -16.49 1.66
C ALA A 134 17.69 -15.88 1.83
N ASN A 135 17.95 -14.73 1.21
CA ASN A 135 19.23 -14.01 1.25
C ASN A 135 19.26 -12.98 2.38
N GLU A 136 20.43 -12.73 2.94
CA GLU A 136 20.62 -11.63 3.89
C GLU A 136 20.25 -10.27 3.24
N PRO A 137 19.61 -9.37 4.00
CA PRO A 137 19.35 -9.39 5.44
C PRO A 137 18.11 -10.19 5.89
N HIS A 138 17.55 -11.06 5.05
CA HIS A 138 16.39 -11.91 5.37
C HIS A 138 15.14 -11.10 5.73
N PHE A 139 14.83 -10.09 4.95
CA PHE A 139 13.62 -9.29 5.16
C PHE A 139 12.37 -10.17 5.22
N GLU A 140 11.53 -9.88 6.18
CA GLU A 140 10.23 -10.53 6.34
C GLU A 140 9.13 -9.56 5.91
N THR A 141 8.15 -10.05 5.19
CA THR A 141 6.99 -9.27 4.74
C THR A 141 5.78 -9.59 5.60
N LEU A 142 5.14 -8.55 6.08
CA LEU A 142 3.86 -8.61 6.77
C LEU A 142 2.73 -8.26 5.81
N LEU A 143 1.62 -8.97 5.94
CA LEU A 143 0.34 -8.61 5.34
C LEU A 143 -0.61 -8.14 6.44
N ALA A 144 -1.02 -6.89 6.35
CA ALA A 144 -2.06 -6.33 7.19
C ALA A 144 -3.32 -6.10 6.37
N SER A 145 -4.48 -6.38 6.94
CA SER A 145 -5.77 -6.17 6.29
C SER A 145 -6.79 -5.60 7.25
N GLY A 146 -7.76 -4.90 6.69
CA GLY A 146 -8.87 -4.35 7.44
C GLY A 146 -10.05 -4.06 6.52
N VAL A 147 -11.23 -3.94 7.11
CA VAL A 147 -12.48 -3.67 6.42
C VAL A 147 -13.06 -2.34 6.90
N LYS A 148 -13.46 -1.49 5.96
CA LYS A 148 -14.24 -0.28 6.28
C LYS A 148 -15.68 -0.69 6.54
N GLY A 149 -16.22 -0.34 7.71
CA GLY A 149 -17.59 -0.67 8.08
C GLY A 149 -18.63 -0.24 7.03
N GLY A 150 -19.76 -0.96 6.96
CA GLY A 150 -20.75 -0.90 5.89
C GLY A 150 -21.70 0.29 5.89
N ARG A 151 -21.31 1.46 6.45
CA ARG A 151 -22.18 2.66 6.40
C ARG A 151 -21.38 3.93 6.17
#